data_873df2a0b6c0af12458cb139641f7680
#
_entry.id   873df2a0b6c0af12458cb139641f7680
#
_cell.length_a   1.000
_cell.length_b   1.000
_cell.length_c   1.000
_cell.angle_alpha   90.00
_cell.angle_beta   90.00
_cell.angle_gamma   90.00
#
_symmetry.space_group_name_H-M   'P 1'
#
loop_
_entity.id
_entity.type
_entity.pdbx_description
1 polymer ?
#
loop_
_entity_poly.entity_id
_entity_poly.type
_entity_poly.pdbx_seq_one_letter_code
_entity_poly.pdbx_strand_id
1 'polypeptide(L)'
;MITSPASTSDRPPLPARPPARWLAGLFLLAWIPRLALAVAFLHLPIGLDDMYQYDMLGLSLARGHGYRWYQRDYVRRLQAYIDAYYQADLPADSVPVDGFVTVFRAPGYPVMLALIYRVFGETDRLAAVRLVQSVLGALLAPLAALLARRLRLPPRAGLVGGILVALYPILWMYPLGLGSENLFLLLTLIGCLLLLWAADERRWWPAVLAGAVLAGAALTRGVLAFFLLFAWWWLTRRAGWRRGLAFALAAGALVVPWAVRNSLVLGRPAFIENSLGYNLFVGYHPEGDGGFVARVGLIPTRFMDDGQRDRWTTQQALGFIRDDPERALTLLPRRLAYLVGFETREMIFFYSGNLFGPISSGLLGAAYLILVLPWVAVAVGAPFGLAAAEDRPGRDLTLWLVAATVLVYVPVLAEPRFHLPLVPFLAPYAASLWLNPAGLLPSRFPGSRRAYALALAAVLTLVVCWSWDFSRQAPRLSSIMAPGGNTLRLDY
;
A
#
# COMPACT_ATOMS: atom_id res chain seq x y z
N MET A 1 -16.57 -18.33 -29.99
CA MET A 1 -15.58 -17.87 -30.99
C MET A 1 -14.38 -17.29 -30.23
N ILE A 2 -13.25 -18.02 -30.19
CA ILE A 2 -12.00 -17.55 -29.60
C ILE A 2 -11.38 -16.62 -30.62
N THR A 3 -11.52 -15.31 -30.43
CA THR A 3 -10.87 -14.32 -31.28
C THR A 3 -9.36 -14.54 -31.20
N SER A 4 -8.73 -14.62 -32.37
CA SER A 4 -7.26 -14.71 -32.53
C SER A 4 -6.55 -13.67 -31.63
N PRO A 5 -5.42 -14.02 -31.00
CA PRO A 5 -4.68 -13.06 -30.18
C PRO A 5 -4.30 -11.86 -31.04
N ALA A 6 -4.63 -10.64 -30.57
CA ALA A 6 -4.25 -9.41 -31.21
C ALA A 6 -2.75 -9.46 -31.50
N SER A 7 -2.38 -9.24 -32.77
CA SER A 7 -1.00 -9.35 -33.21
C SER A 7 -0.12 -8.39 -32.40
N THR A 8 1.09 -8.82 -32.05
CA THR A 8 2.10 -7.99 -31.38
C THR A 8 2.53 -6.76 -32.19
N SER A 9 2.01 -6.64 -33.44
CA SER A 9 2.29 -5.56 -34.40
C SER A 9 1.61 -4.22 -34.08
N ASP A 10 0.59 -4.18 -33.21
CA ASP A 10 -0.24 -2.97 -33.00
C ASP A 10 0.23 -2.06 -31.86
N ARG A 11 1.32 -2.42 -31.16
CA ARG A 11 1.87 -1.57 -30.09
C ARG A 11 2.91 -0.60 -30.64
N PRO A 12 2.89 0.68 -30.24
CA PRO A 12 3.96 1.62 -30.57
C PRO A 12 5.34 1.06 -30.14
N PRO A 13 6.44 1.40 -30.83
CA PRO A 13 7.77 0.94 -30.46
C PRO A 13 8.13 1.40 -29.04
N LEU A 14 8.99 0.64 -28.36
CA LEU A 14 9.49 1.04 -27.04
C LEU A 14 10.33 2.32 -27.17
N PRO A 15 10.05 3.38 -26.37
CA PRO A 15 10.89 4.57 -26.32
C PRO A 15 12.34 4.24 -25.94
N ALA A 16 13.27 5.16 -26.21
CA ALA A 16 14.65 5.03 -25.79
C ALA A 16 14.78 4.72 -24.29
N ARG A 17 15.77 3.92 -23.92
CA ARG A 17 16.03 3.63 -22.49
C ARG A 17 16.47 4.94 -21.80
N PRO A 18 15.93 5.23 -20.60
CA PRO A 18 16.42 6.36 -19.82
C PRO A 18 17.94 6.23 -19.61
N PRO A 19 18.72 7.32 -19.77
CA PRO A 19 20.14 7.30 -19.51
C PRO A 19 20.45 6.85 -18.08
N ALA A 20 21.53 6.09 -17.88
CA ALA A 20 21.91 5.60 -16.55
C ALA A 20 22.09 6.74 -15.53
N ARG A 21 22.59 7.91 -15.96
CA ARG A 21 22.69 9.12 -15.12
C ARG A 21 21.34 9.63 -14.61
N TRP A 22 20.27 9.48 -15.38
CA TRP A 22 18.92 9.86 -14.92
C TRP A 22 18.43 8.89 -13.84
N LEU A 23 18.63 7.57 -14.05
CA LEU A 23 18.23 6.56 -13.07
C LEU A 23 19.01 6.72 -11.76
N ALA A 24 20.33 6.97 -11.84
CA ALA A 24 21.16 7.25 -10.68
C ALA A 24 20.76 8.56 -9.97
N GLY A 25 20.50 9.62 -10.74
CA GLY A 25 20.02 10.88 -10.19
C GLY A 25 18.66 10.76 -9.49
N LEU A 26 17.72 10.01 -10.08
CA LEU A 26 16.41 9.73 -9.45
C LEU A 26 16.57 8.91 -8.17
N PHE A 27 17.46 7.91 -8.17
CA PHE A 27 17.74 7.13 -6.98
C PHE A 27 18.32 8.02 -5.87
N LEU A 28 19.32 8.83 -6.14
CA LEU A 28 19.94 9.72 -5.16
C LEU A 28 18.95 10.77 -4.66
N LEU A 29 18.17 11.38 -5.55
CA LEU A 29 17.12 12.35 -5.19
C LEU A 29 16.08 11.74 -4.24
N ALA A 30 15.73 10.46 -4.46
CA ALA A 30 14.82 9.73 -3.60
C ALA A 30 15.48 9.26 -2.30
N TRP A 31 16.76 8.85 -2.34
CA TRP A 31 17.44 8.23 -1.22
C TRP A 31 17.92 9.23 -0.17
N ILE A 32 18.47 10.37 -0.60
CA ILE A 32 19.04 11.38 0.31
C ILE A 32 18.05 11.80 1.40
N PRO A 33 16.82 12.25 1.10
CA PRO A 33 15.87 12.66 2.14
C PRO A 33 15.43 11.46 3.03
N ARG A 34 15.25 10.27 2.46
CA ARG A 34 14.92 9.05 3.23
C ARG A 34 16.05 8.66 4.17
N LEU A 35 17.27 8.70 3.70
CA LEU A 35 18.44 8.40 4.51
C LEU A 35 18.62 9.44 5.61
N ALA A 36 18.47 10.72 5.29
CA ALA A 36 18.58 11.81 6.28
C ALA A 36 17.55 11.62 7.42
N LEU A 37 16.29 11.32 7.08
CA LEU A 37 15.26 11.01 8.06
C LEU A 37 15.57 9.72 8.84
N ALA A 38 15.98 8.65 8.16
CA ALA A 38 16.33 7.39 8.82
C ALA A 38 17.46 7.56 9.84
N VAL A 39 18.48 8.37 9.51
CA VAL A 39 19.60 8.68 10.41
C VAL A 39 19.16 9.60 11.54
N ALA A 40 18.38 10.65 11.27
CA ALA A 40 17.88 11.56 12.29
C ALA A 40 17.00 10.85 13.33
N PHE A 41 16.23 9.85 12.91
CA PHE A 41 15.30 9.09 13.74
C PHE A 41 15.73 7.64 13.96
N LEU A 42 17.04 7.36 13.98
CA LEU A 42 17.60 6.00 14.03
C LEU A 42 17.09 5.20 15.24
N HIS A 43 16.92 5.86 16.38
CA HIS A 43 16.51 5.25 17.66
C HIS A 43 15.04 5.50 18.02
N LEU A 44 14.24 6.01 17.05
CA LEU A 44 12.81 6.20 17.28
C LEU A 44 12.15 4.90 17.73
N PRO A 45 11.37 4.87 18.83
CA PRO A 45 10.60 3.68 19.19
C PRO A 45 9.55 3.37 18.10
N ILE A 46 9.14 2.12 18.03
CA ILE A 46 8.03 1.71 17.18
C ILE A 46 6.69 1.87 17.91
N GLY A 47 5.61 2.14 17.16
CA GLY A 47 4.26 2.20 17.69
C GLY A 47 3.74 0.84 18.14
N LEU A 48 2.78 0.85 19.07
CA LEU A 48 2.16 -0.36 19.64
C LEU A 48 1.06 -0.96 18.73
N ASP A 49 1.10 -0.63 17.49
CA ASP A 49 0.17 -1.04 16.43
C ASP A 49 0.72 -2.21 15.58
N ASP A 50 0.49 -2.15 14.29
CA ASP A 50 1.02 -3.08 13.30
C ASP A 50 2.54 -3.27 13.42
N MET A 51 3.30 -2.24 13.81
CA MET A 51 4.76 -2.30 13.88
C MET A 51 5.25 -3.31 14.92
N TYR A 52 4.61 -3.34 16.09
CA TYR A 52 4.91 -4.35 17.12
C TYR A 52 4.60 -5.76 16.66
N GLN A 53 3.47 -5.94 15.96
CA GLN A 53 3.10 -7.25 15.42
C GLN A 53 4.14 -7.74 14.42
N TYR A 54 4.59 -6.87 13.52
CA TYR A 54 5.65 -7.20 12.55
C TYR A 54 6.99 -7.48 13.23
N ASP A 55 7.38 -6.69 14.24
CA ASP A 55 8.64 -6.91 14.99
C ASP A 55 8.63 -8.26 15.69
N MET A 56 7.55 -8.60 16.42
CA MET A 56 7.39 -9.90 17.08
C MET A 56 7.51 -11.07 16.09
N LEU A 57 6.84 -10.98 14.94
CA LEU A 57 6.89 -12.01 13.90
C LEU A 57 8.29 -12.12 13.28
N GLY A 58 8.93 -10.99 13.00
CA GLY A 58 10.31 -10.94 12.50
C GLY A 58 11.31 -11.58 13.45
N LEU A 59 11.24 -11.27 14.74
CA LEU A 59 12.09 -11.86 15.78
C LEU A 59 11.81 -13.36 15.96
N SER A 60 10.55 -13.77 15.99
CA SER A 60 10.20 -15.19 16.09
C SER A 60 10.79 -16.02 14.97
N LEU A 61 10.70 -15.51 13.74
CA LEU A 61 11.33 -16.14 12.57
C LEU A 61 12.86 -16.11 12.64
N ALA A 62 13.46 -15.00 13.07
CA ALA A 62 14.91 -14.86 13.18
C ALA A 62 15.49 -15.87 14.19
N ARG A 63 14.80 -16.11 15.30
CA ARG A 63 15.14 -17.06 16.35
C ARG A 63 14.82 -18.53 16.03
N GLY A 64 14.12 -18.79 14.92
CA GLY A 64 13.73 -20.13 14.52
C GLY A 64 12.48 -20.70 15.21
N HIS A 65 11.72 -19.88 15.96
CA HIS A 65 10.49 -20.30 16.66
C HIS A 65 9.28 -20.42 15.71
N GLY A 66 9.46 -20.13 14.41
CA GLY A 66 8.39 -20.17 13.40
C GLY A 66 7.54 -18.90 13.38
N TYR A 67 6.34 -18.98 12.77
CA TYR A 67 5.47 -17.82 12.56
C TYR A 67 4.55 -17.62 13.76
N ARG A 68 5.09 -16.94 14.80
CA ARG A 68 4.47 -16.75 16.11
C ARG A 68 4.59 -15.31 16.56
N TRP A 69 3.65 -14.84 17.36
CA TRP A 69 3.61 -13.50 17.96
C TRP A 69 3.28 -13.58 19.45
N TYR A 70 3.33 -12.45 20.16
CA TYR A 70 3.11 -12.36 21.60
C TYR A 70 3.96 -13.35 22.40
N GLN A 71 5.28 -13.37 22.11
CA GLN A 71 6.24 -14.11 22.94
C GLN A 71 6.20 -13.58 24.37
N ARG A 72 6.46 -14.45 25.36
CA ARG A 72 6.37 -14.11 26.79
C ARG A 72 7.16 -12.85 27.16
N ASP A 73 8.38 -12.68 26.65
CA ASP A 73 9.22 -11.51 26.91
C ASP A 73 8.63 -10.21 26.36
N TYR A 74 7.89 -10.27 25.26
CA TYR A 74 7.16 -9.12 24.73
C TYR A 74 5.95 -8.78 25.58
N VAL A 75 5.17 -9.79 25.97
CA VAL A 75 3.99 -9.59 26.82
C VAL A 75 4.39 -8.97 28.15
N ARG A 76 5.48 -9.46 28.79
CA ARG A 76 6.01 -8.87 30.02
C ARG A 76 6.36 -7.39 29.88
N ARG A 77 6.99 -7.00 28.77
CA ARG A 77 7.32 -5.59 28.52
C ARG A 77 6.10 -4.72 28.24
N LEU A 78 5.05 -5.30 27.69
CA LEU A 78 3.82 -4.61 27.32
C LEU A 78 2.70 -4.78 28.35
N GLN A 79 2.94 -5.48 29.47
CA GLN A 79 1.88 -5.87 30.42
C GLN A 79 1.03 -4.67 30.85
N ALA A 80 1.67 -3.58 31.30
CA ALA A 80 0.95 -2.38 31.72
C ALA A 80 0.08 -1.77 30.60
N TYR A 81 0.50 -1.88 29.33
CA TYR A 81 -0.27 -1.42 28.20
C TYR A 81 -1.40 -2.39 27.85
N ILE A 82 -1.12 -3.70 27.91
CA ILE A 82 -2.14 -4.75 27.72
C ILE A 82 -3.26 -4.57 28.74
N ASP A 83 -2.91 -4.40 30.00
CA ASP A 83 -3.87 -4.22 31.10
C ASP A 83 -4.70 -2.93 30.92
N ALA A 84 -4.07 -1.84 30.45
CA ALA A 84 -4.74 -0.55 30.29
C ALA A 84 -5.63 -0.46 29.05
N TYR A 85 -5.22 -1.05 27.92
CA TYR A 85 -5.83 -0.80 26.62
C TYR A 85 -6.45 -2.02 25.94
N TYR A 86 -5.90 -3.24 26.15
CA TYR A 86 -6.37 -4.42 25.45
C TYR A 86 -7.54 -5.13 26.12
N GLN A 87 -7.82 -4.80 27.38
CA GLN A 87 -8.86 -5.47 28.19
C GLN A 87 -8.75 -7.01 28.11
N ALA A 88 -7.57 -7.51 27.83
CA ALA A 88 -7.28 -8.93 27.74
C ALA A 88 -6.72 -9.37 29.09
N ASP A 89 -7.36 -10.34 29.73
CA ASP A 89 -6.79 -11.06 30.86
C ASP A 89 -5.71 -12.03 30.32
N LEU A 90 -4.53 -11.49 30.11
CA LEU A 90 -3.38 -12.20 29.56
C LEU A 90 -2.15 -12.01 30.47
N PRO A 91 -2.09 -12.69 31.61
CA PRO A 91 -0.90 -12.67 32.45
C PRO A 91 0.32 -13.19 31.69
N ALA A 92 1.44 -12.47 31.72
CA ALA A 92 2.64 -12.84 30.97
C ALA A 92 3.10 -14.27 31.21
N ASP A 93 2.92 -14.78 32.45
CA ASP A 93 3.35 -16.13 32.83
C ASP A 93 2.46 -17.24 32.22
N SER A 94 1.22 -16.91 31.80
CA SER A 94 0.33 -17.85 31.09
C SER A 94 0.67 -17.98 29.59
N VAL A 95 1.48 -17.05 29.05
CA VAL A 95 1.84 -17.02 27.64
C VAL A 95 2.95 -18.04 27.36
N PRO A 96 2.87 -18.83 26.27
CA PRO A 96 3.97 -19.69 25.84
C PRO A 96 5.27 -18.88 25.64
N VAL A 97 6.44 -19.45 25.96
CA VAL A 97 7.73 -18.76 25.80
C VAL A 97 7.89 -18.25 24.38
N ASP A 98 7.59 -19.10 23.39
CA ASP A 98 7.71 -18.80 21.97
C ASP A 98 6.50 -18.06 21.38
N GLY A 99 5.49 -17.75 22.19
CA GLY A 99 4.26 -17.08 21.76
C GLY A 99 3.25 -17.99 21.05
N PHE A 100 2.22 -17.36 20.51
CA PHE A 100 1.11 -18.05 19.82
C PHE A 100 1.37 -18.17 18.32
N VAL A 101 1.03 -19.31 17.74
CA VAL A 101 1.00 -19.48 16.28
C VAL A 101 -0.06 -18.56 15.70
N THR A 102 0.25 -17.86 14.62
CA THR A 102 -0.69 -16.92 14.02
C THR A 102 -0.82 -17.10 12.51
N VAL A 103 -1.95 -16.66 11.97
CA VAL A 103 -2.29 -16.56 10.55
C VAL A 103 -2.81 -15.16 10.22
N PHE A 104 -2.71 -14.23 11.16
CA PHE A 104 -3.35 -12.90 11.07
C PHE A 104 -2.68 -11.99 10.05
N ARG A 105 -1.35 -12.05 9.94
CA ARG A 105 -0.55 -11.22 9.02
C ARG A 105 0.04 -12.04 7.88
N ALA A 106 0.19 -11.41 6.72
CA ALA A 106 0.91 -11.97 5.58
C ALA A 106 2.41 -12.09 5.87
N PRO A 107 3.12 -13.15 5.38
CA PRO A 107 4.46 -13.51 5.85
C PRO A 107 5.60 -12.70 5.21
N GLY A 108 5.39 -12.07 4.04
CA GLY A 108 6.49 -11.51 3.24
C GLY A 108 7.29 -10.44 3.98
N TYR A 109 6.61 -9.51 4.66
CA TYR A 109 7.28 -8.47 5.40
C TYR A 109 7.99 -9.00 6.68
N PRO A 110 7.37 -9.82 7.53
CA PRO A 110 8.07 -10.49 8.63
C PRO A 110 9.29 -11.31 8.22
N VAL A 111 9.24 -11.97 7.06
CA VAL A 111 10.40 -12.70 6.52
C VAL A 111 11.53 -11.75 6.17
N MET A 112 11.24 -10.60 5.53
CA MET A 112 12.26 -9.57 5.27
C MET A 112 12.87 -9.06 6.58
N LEU A 113 12.06 -8.77 7.61
CA LEU A 113 12.55 -8.35 8.92
C LEU A 113 13.45 -9.41 9.54
N ALA A 114 13.04 -10.68 9.51
CA ALA A 114 13.82 -11.79 10.05
C ALA A 114 15.19 -11.92 9.37
N LEU A 115 15.27 -11.72 8.06
CA LEU A 115 16.55 -11.71 7.32
C LEU A 115 17.45 -10.55 7.78
N ILE A 116 16.88 -9.35 7.94
CA ILE A 116 17.62 -8.18 8.44
C ILE A 116 18.13 -8.45 9.86
N TYR A 117 17.29 -9.00 10.75
CA TYR A 117 17.64 -9.27 12.13
C TYR A 117 18.75 -10.34 12.26
N ARG A 118 18.74 -11.34 11.39
CA ARG A 118 19.82 -12.35 11.34
C ARG A 118 21.16 -11.79 10.88
N VAL A 119 21.14 -10.82 9.96
CA VAL A 119 22.36 -10.21 9.40
C VAL A 119 22.94 -9.16 10.33
N PHE A 120 22.11 -8.28 10.89
CA PHE A 120 22.54 -7.11 11.66
C PHE A 120 22.41 -7.28 13.18
N GLY A 121 21.85 -8.41 13.64
CA GLY A 121 21.59 -8.65 15.05
C GLY A 121 20.28 -8.04 15.56
N GLU A 122 19.90 -8.41 16.79
CA GLU A 122 18.62 -8.00 17.37
C GLU A 122 18.69 -6.65 18.09
N THR A 123 19.88 -6.22 18.56
CA THR A 123 20.04 -4.99 19.35
C THR A 123 19.69 -3.75 18.56
N ASP A 124 20.29 -3.61 17.37
CA ASP A 124 20.11 -2.44 16.49
C ASP A 124 19.17 -2.72 15.31
N ARG A 125 18.32 -3.76 15.44
CA ARG A 125 17.47 -4.24 14.35
C ARG A 125 16.58 -3.17 13.73
N LEU A 126 16.02 -2.26 14.55
CA LEU A 126 15.14 -1.20 14.07
C LEU A 126 15.90 -0.16 13.23
N ALA A 127 17.12 0.18 13.65
CA ALA A 127 18.01 1.04 12.88
C ALA A 127 18.38 0.39 11.54
N ALA A 128 18.76 -0.90 11.56
CA ALA A 128 19.06 -1.65 10.34
C ALA A 128 17.88 -1.70 9.37
N VAL A 129 16.66 -1.94 9.89
CA VAL A 129 15.45 -1.93 9.06
C VAL A 129 15.22 -0.57 8.40
N ARG A 130 15.34 0.54 9.13
CA ARG A 130 15.18 1.90 8.59
C ARG A 130 16.15 2.19 7.46
N LEU A 131 17.41 1.82 7.64
CA LEU A 131 18.43 2.00 6.61
C LEU A 131 18.13 1.16 5.36
N VAL A 132 17.78 -0.12 5.53
CA VAL A 132 17.39 -0.99 4.40
C VAL A 132 16.16 -0.45 3.70
N GLN A 133 15.11 -0.08 4.44
CA GLN A 133 13.88 0.48 3.87
C GLN A 133 14.11 1.81 3.14
N SER A 134 15.07 2.63 3.59
CA SER A 134 15.43 3.87 2.89
C SER A 134 15.93 3.59 1.46
N VAL A 135 16.70 2.51 1.29
CA VAL A 135 17.18 2.06 -0.03
C VAL A 135 16.04 1.47 -0.86
N LEU A 136 15.21 0.59 -0.26
CA LEU A 136 14.07 -0.02 -0.96
C LEU A 136 13.08 1.04 -1.47
N GLY A 137 12.75 2.04 -0.62
CA GLY A 137 11.87 3.15 -1.00
C GLY A 137 12.48 4.05 -2.08
N ALA A 138 13.80 4.22 -2.09
CA ALA A 138 14.49 5.03 -3.10
C ALA A 138 14.45 4.40 -4.50
N LEU A 139 14.42 3.07 -4.58
CA LEU A 139 14.32 2.35 -5.86
C LEU A 139 13.01 2.61 -6.61
N LEU A 140 11.96 3.06 -5.93
CA LEU A 140 10.65 3.33 -6.56
C LEU A 140 10.76 4.38 -7.66
N ALA A 141 11.58 5.42 -7.48
CA ALA A 141 11.70 6.52 -8.43
C ALA A 141 12.35 6.12 -9.78
N PRO A 142 13.54 5.49 -9.83
CA PRO A 142 14.08 5.00 -11.10
C PRO A 142 13.23 3.88 -11.72
N LEU A 143 12.59 3.03 -10.92
CA LEU A 143 11.69 1.99 -11.43
C LEU A 143 10.42 2.59 -12.05
N ALA A 144 9.87 3.68 -11.51
CA ALA A 144 8.76 4.40 -12.13
C ALA A 144 9.16 4.99 -13.51
N ALA A 145 10.39 5.50 -13.65
CA ALA A 145 10.90 5.94 -14.95
C ALA A 145 11.06 4.77 -15.94
N LEU A 146 11.48 3.59 -15.48
CA LEU A 146 11.54 2.38 -16.29
C LEU A 146 10.14 1.87 -16.63
N LEU A 147 9.18 2.00 -15.71
CA LEU A 147 7.78 1.67 -15.96
C LEU A 147 7.21 2.56 -17.06
N ALA A 148 7.44 3.88 -17.02
CA ALA A 148 7.00 4.82 -18.07
C ALA A 148 7.45 4.35 -19.46
N ARG A 149 8.68 3.88 -19.59
CA ARG A 149 9.19 3.31 -20.85
C ARG A 149 8.38 2.06 -21.28
N ARG A 150 8.06 1.16 -20.34
CA ARG A 150 7.25 -0.03 -20.63
C ARG A 150 5.80 0.31 -20.96
N LEU A 151 5.30 1.40 -20.39
CA LEU A 151 3.99 2.00 -20.72
C LEU A 151 4.03 2.82 -22.02
N ARG A 152 5.18 2.85 -22.72
CA ARG A 152 5.41 3.56 -23.99
C ARG A 152 5.18 5.07 -23.90
N LEU A 153 5.35 5.63 -22.71
CA LEU A 153 5.30 7.07 -22.48
C LEU A 153 6.63 7.74 -22.87
N PRO A 154 6.63 9.04 -23.23
CA PRO A 154 7.84 9.77 -23.57
C PRO A 154 8.91 9.69 -22.45
N PRO A 155 10.21 9.63 -22.80
CA PRO A 155 11.29 9.54 -21.78
C PRO A 155 11.25 10.67 -20.74
N ARG A 156 10.85 11.89 -21.15
CA ARG A 156 10.66 13.03 -20.25
C ARG A 156 9.54 12.79 -19.23
N ALA A 157 8.44 12.12 -19.63
CA ALA A 157 7.37 11.74 -18.71
C ALA A 157 7.87 10.73 -17.67
N GLY A 158 8.75 9.81 -18.07
CA GLY A 158 9.43 8.91 -17.13
C GLY A 158 10.32 9.65 -16.13
N LEU A 159 11.10 10.63 -16.59
CA LEU A 159 11.94 11.43 -15.70
C LEU A 159 11.10 12.26 -14.70
N VAL A 160 10.11 13.01 -15.19
CA VAL A 160 9.25 13.84 -14.33
C VAL A 160 8.40 12.97 -13.40
N GLY A 161 7.85 11.85 -13.88
CA GLY A 161 7.14 10.88 -13.04
C GLY A 161 8.03 10.28 -11.96
N GLY A 162 9.28 9.96 -12.29
CA GLY A 162 10.28 9.53 -11.31
C GLY A 162 10.61 10.62 -10.27
N ILE A 163 10.69 11.89 -10.68
CA ILE A 163 10.88 13.03 -9.75
C ILE A 163 9.67 13.16 -8.81
N LEU A 164 8.45 13.06 -9.33
CA LEU A 164 7.24 13.09 -8.50
C LEU A 164 7.25 11.98 -7.44
N VAL A 165 7.66 10.76 -7.79
CA VAL A 165 7.80 9.64 -6.85
C VAL A 165 8.97 9.88 -5.86
N ALA A 166 10.11 10.42 -6.33
CA ALA A 166 11.25 10.73 -5.48
C ALA A 166 10.92 11.75 -4.39
N LEU A 167 10.16 12.77 -4.78
CA LEU A 167 9.80 13.91 -3.93
C LEU A 167 8.44 13.75 -3.23
N TYR A 168 7.83 12.56 -3.29
CA TYR A 168 6.55 12.29 -2.62
C TYR A 168 6.77 12.14 -1.10
N PRO A 169 6.34 13.12 -0.26
CA PRO A 169 6.85 13.24 1.11
C PRO A 169 6.45 12.08 2.01
N ILE A 170 5.22 11.56 1.87
CA ILE A 170 4.78 10.44 2.71
C ILE A 170 5.65 9.19 2.48
N LEU A 171 6.18 8.99 1.27
CA LEU A 171 7.12 7.91 0.99
C LEU A 171 8.50 8.10 1.64
N TRP A 172 8.82 9.31 2.16
CA TRP A 172 10.03 9.52 2.97
C TRP A 172 9.83 9.06 4.41
N MET A 173 8.60 9.14 4.91
CA MET A 173 8.24 8.80 6.28
C MET A 173 8.09 7.29 6.50
N TYR A 174 7.60 6.55 5.50
CA TYR A 174 7.36 5.11 5.62
C TYR A 174 8.59 4.28 6.06
N PRO A 175 9.83 4.57 5.62
CA PRO A 175 11.02 3.88 6.11
C PRO A 175 11.29 4.04 7.61
N LEU A 176 10.70 5.02 8.29
CA LEU A 176 10.89 5.22 9.73
C LEU A 176 10.13 4.19 10.57
N GLY A 177 9.01 3.71 10.08
CA GLY A 177 8.17 2.69 10.71
C GLY A 177 8.40 1.28 10.17
N LEU A 178 7.90 0.29 10.90
CA LEU A 178 7.85 -1.10 10.44
C LEU A 178 6.54 -1.32 9.70
N GLY A 179 6.48 -0.90 8.42
CA GLY A 179 5.29 -1.01 7.57
C GLY A 179 5.52 -1.92 6.37
N SER A 180 4.59 -2.84 6.14
CA SER A 180 4.64 -3.76 4.99
C SER A 180 4.62 -3.03 3.64
N GLU A 181 4.16 -1.77 3.62
CA GLU A 181 4.13 -0.89 2.44
C GLU A 181 5.51 -0.75 1.79
N ASN A 182 6.58 -0.64 2.59
CA ASN A 182 7.94 -0.48 2.07
C ASN A 182 8.35 -1.59 1.09
N LEU A 183 8.06 -2.84 1.42
CA LEU A 183 8.35 -3.98 0.57
C LEU A 183 7.26 -4.16 -0.51
N PHE A 184 6.01 -3.96 -0.14
CA PHE A 184 4.85 -4.17 -1.00
C PHE A 184 4.87 -3.29 -2.25
N LEU A 185 5.13 -1.98 -2.10
CA LEU A 185 5.22 -1.04 -3.21
C LEU A 185 6.30 -1.47 -4.21
N LEU A 186 7.48 -1.83 -3.70
CA LEU A 186 8.62 -2.23 -4.52
C LEU A 186 8.33 -3.52 -5.30
N LEU A 187 7.83 -4.55 -4.62
CA LEU A 187 7.51 -5.83 -5.27
C LEU A 187 6.38 -5.68 -6.29
N THR A 188 5.36 -4.89 -6.00
CA THR A 188 4.25 -4.62 -6.95
C THR A 188 4.79 -3.94 -8.20
N LEU A 189 5.63 -2.93 -8.05
CA LEU A 189 6.20 -2.19 -9.18
C LEU A 189 7.13 -3.06 -10.02
N ILE A 190 8.04 -3.83 -9.40
CA ILE A 190 8.93 -4.77 -10.09
C ILE A 190 8.09 -5.85 -10.79
N GLY A 191 7.10 -6.42 -10.11
CA GLY A 191 6.25 -7.46 -10.66
C GLY A 191 5.48 -7.01 -11.89
N CYS A 192 4.92 -5.79 -11.88
CA CYS A 192 4.24 -5.22 -13.04
C CYS A 192 5.21 -4.88 -14.19
N LEU A 193 6.44 -4.42 -13.88
CA LEU A 193 7.50 -4.24 -14.89
C LEU A 193 7.84 -5.57 -15.57
N LEU A 194 7.98 -6.64 -14.80
CA LEU A 194 8.24 -7.99 -15.31
C LEU A 194 7.05 -8.53 -16.11
N LEU A 195 5.82 -8.24 -15.67
CA LEU A 195 4.59 -8.63 -16.36
C LEU A 195 4.48 -7.97 -17.74
N LEU A 196 4.75 -6.65 -17.81
CA LEU A 196 4.82 -5.92 -19.08
C LEU A 196 5.93 -6.44 -19.98
N TRP A 197 7.08 -6.79 -19.38
CA TRP A 197 8.17 -7.42 -20.13
C TRP A 197 7.78 -8.79 -20.65
N ALA A 198 7.16 -9.65 -19.84
CA ALA A 198 6.66 -10.96 -20.24
C ALA A 198 5.65 -10.89 -21.38
N ALA A 199 4.88 -9.80 -21.47
CA ALA A 199 3.92 -9.60 -22.57
C ALA A 199 4.61 -9.25 -23.90
N ASP A 200 5.76 -8.56 -23.85
CA ASP A 200 6.51 -8.14 -25.05
C ASP A 200 7.49 -9.25 -25.55
N GLU A 201 7.95 -10.13 -24.66
CA GLU A 201 8.95 -11.16 -24.97
C GLU A 201 8.33 -12.46 -25.46
N ARG A 202 9.07 -13.20 -26.30
CA ARG A 202 8.65 -14.55 -26.73
C ARG A 202 8.98 -15.64 -25.70
N ARG A 203 9.94 -15.40 -24.80
CA ARG A 203 10.40 -16.35 -23.78
C ARG A 203 9.40 -16.46 -22.64
N TRP A 204 9.34 -17.60 -21.98
CA TRP A 204 8.37 -17.88 -20.89
C TRP A 204 8.88 -17.46 -19.49
N TRP A 205 10.21 -17.41 -19.30
CA TRP A 205 10.78 -17.14 -17.98
C TRP A 205 10.49 -15.75 -17.39
N PRO A 206 10.29 -14.65 -18.18
CA PRO A 206 9.84 -13.39 -17.58
C PRO A 206 8.45 -13.51 -16.95
N ALA A 207 7.60 -14.42 -17.47
CA ALA A 207 6.29 -14.69 -16.88
C ALA A 207 6.41 -15.41 -15.53
N VAL A 208 7.37 -16.33 -15.40
CA VAL A 208 7.70 -16.99 -14.12
C VAL A 208 8.16 -15.95 -13.10
N LEU A 209 9.09 -15.07 -13.46
CA LEU A 209 9.58 -14.02 -12.56
C LEU A 209 8.45 -13.06 -12.16
N ALA A 210 7.60 -12.65 -13.10
CA ALA A 210 6.45 -11.80 -12.82
C ALA A 210 5.49 -12.48 -11.82
N GLY A 211 5.19 -13.76 -12.04
CA GLY A 211 4.34 -14.56 -11.15
C GLY A 211 4.93 -14.68 -9.74
N ALA A 212 6.21 -15.00 -9.64
CA ALA A 212 6.89 -15.14 -8.35
C ALA A 212 6.96 -13.81 -7.58
N VAL A 213 7.33 -12.70 -8.25
CA VAL A 213 7.46 -11.38 -7.59
C VAL A 213 6.10 -10.83 -7.18
N LEU A 214 5.06 -10.94 -8.03
CA LEU A 214 3.70 -10.52 -7.66
C LEU A 214 3.10 -11.40 -6.57
N ALA A 215 3.41 -12.70 -6.54
CA ALA A 215 3.06 -13.58 -5.42
C ALA A 215 3.76 -13.15 -4.13
N GLY A 216 5.05 -12.80 -4.19
CA GLY A 216 5.78 -12.19 -3.06
C GLY A 216 5.13 -10.90 -2.56
N ALA A 217 4.65 -10.05 -3.47
CA ALA A 217 3.88 -8.87 -3.10
C ALA A 217 2.54 -9.22 -2.44
N ALA A 218 1.82 -10.22 -2.95
CA ALA A 218 0.59 -10.72 -2.33
C ALA A 218 0.85 -11.36 -0.96
N LEU A 219 1.95 -12.10 -0.80
CA LEU A 219 2.40 -12.62 0.49
C LEU A 219 2.92 -11.51 1.43
N THR A 220 3.14 -10.30 0.94
CA THR A 220 3.45 -9.13 1.77
C THR A 220 2.17 -8.42 2.23
N ARG A 221 1.16 -8.32 1.35
CA ARG A 221 -0.20 -7.81 1.65
C ARG A 221 -1.22 -8.60 0.83
N GLY A 222 -2.07 -9.34 1.53
CA GLY A 222 -3.05 -10.26 0.92
C GLY A 222 -4.00 -9.62 -0.08
N VAL A 223 -4.21 -8.31 0.01
CA VAL A 223 -5.08 -7.56 -0.91
C VAL A 223 -4.66 -7.66 -2.38
N LEU A 224 -3.37 -7.86 -2.66
CA LEU A 224 -2.88 -8.01 -4.04
C LEU A 224 -3.29 -9.35 -4.69
N ALA A 225 -3.76 -10.32 -3.91
CA ALA A 225 -4.19 -11.61 -4.44
C ALA A 225 -5.29 -11.48 -5.52
N PHE A 226 -6.19 -10.52 -5.38
CA PHE A 226 -7.18 -10.21 -6.40
C PHE A 226 -6.54 -9.73 -7.70
N PHE A 227 -5.50 -8.90 -7.59
CA PHE A 227 -4.78 -8.44 -8.77
C PHE A 227 -4.01 -9.57 -9.47
N LEU A 228 -3.54 -10.60 -8.76
CA LEU A 228 -2.90 -11.77 -9.39
C LEU A 228 -3.81 -12.45 -10.42
N LEU A 229 -5.11 -12.54 -10.15
CA LEU A 229 -6.08 -13.12 -11.08
C LEU A 229 -6.21 -12.26 -12.34
N PHE A 230 -6.28 -10.95 -12.19
CA PHE A 230 -6.32 -10.01 -13.33
C PHE A 230 -5.01 -10.04 -14.13
N ALA A 231 -3.86 -10.06 -13.44
CA ALA A 231 -2.54 -10.14 -14.06
C ALA A 231 -2.37 -11.43 -14.88
N TRP A 232 -2.77 -12.56 -14.32
CA TRP A 232 -2.80 -13.84 -15.01
C TRP A 232 -3.69 -13.81 -16.25
N TRP A 233 -4.93 -13.36 -16.10
CA TRP A 233 -5.89 -13.25 -17.20
C TRP A 233 -5.37 -12.30 -18.28
N TRP A 234 -4.87 -11.13 -17.90
CA TRP A 234 -4.31 -10.14 -18.80
C TRP A 234 -3.12 -10.69 -19.60
N LEU A 235 -2.17 -11.36 -18.93
CA LEU A 235 -1.01 -11.97 -19.57
C LEU A 235 -1.43 -13.10 -20.52
N THR A 236 -2.36 -13.95 -20.11
CA THR A 236 -2.89 -15.06 -20.93
C THR A 236 -3.50 -14.53 -22.22
N ARG A 237 -4.29 -13.47 -22.14
CA ARG A 237 -4.92 -12.84 -23.32
C ARG A 237 -3.90 -12.17 -24.24
N ARG A 238 -2.82 -11.63 -23.71
CA ARG A 238 -1.82 -10.87 -24.47
C ARG A 238 -0.68 -11.73 -25.00
N ALA A 239 -0.22 -12.68 -24.23
CA ALA A 239 1.00 -13.43 -24.51
C ALA A 239 0.76 -14.93 -24.74
N GLY A 240 -0.49 -15.36 -24.63
CA GLY A 240 -0.92 -16.75 -24.81
C GLY A 240 -0.89 -17.59 -23.53
N TRP A 241 -1.62 -18.71 -23.58
CA TRP A 241 -1.87 -19.56 -22.41
C TRP A 241 -0.62 -20.14 -21.77
N ARG A 242 0.44 -20.44 -22.54
CA ARG A 242 1.70 -21.00 -22.01
C ARG A 242 2.39 -20.05 -21.03
N ARG A 243 2.41 -18.74 -21.32
CA ARG A 243 2.97 -17.73 -20.42
C ARG A 243 2.04 -17.47 -19.24
N GLY A 244 0.73 -17.46 -19.48
CA GLY A 244 -0.25 -17.41 -18.40
C GLY A 244 -0.10 -18.59 -17.43
N LEU A 245 0.09 -19.81 -17.95
CA LEU A 245 0.34 -21.00 -17.12
C LEU A 245 1.66 -20.87 -16.34
N ALA A 246 2.74 -20.45 -17.01
CA ALA A 246 4.04 -20.24 -16.34
C ALA A 246 3.95 -19.22 -15.19
N PHE A 247 3.23 -18.13 -15.40
CA PHE A 247 2.92 -17.15 -14.36
C PHE A 247 2.13 -17.78 -13.20
N ALA A 248 1.04 -18.49 -13.51
CA ALA A 248 0.15 -19.08 -12.51
C ALA A 248 0.86 -20.16 -11.67
N LEU A 249 1.69 -20.99 -12.31
CA LEU A 249 2.47 -22.02 -11.61
C LEU A 249 3.50 -21.40 -10.67
N ALA A 250 4.21 -20.35 -11.10
CA ALA A 250 5.17 -19.64 -10.26
C ALA A 250 4.49 -18.93 -9.08
N ALA A 251 3.36 -18.27 -9.32
CA ALA A 251 2.59 -17.63 -8.27
C ALA A 251 2.01 -18.65 -7.29
N GLY A 252 1.43 -19.72 -7.82
CA GLY A 252 0.86 -20.82 -7.02
C GLY A 252 1.90 -21.53 -6.15
N ALA A 253 3.12 -21.75 -6.69
CA ALA A 253 4.20 -22.39 -5.94
C ALA A 253 4.59 -21.63 -4.66
N LEU A 254 4.37 -20.31 -4.61
CA LEU A 254 4.63 -19.49 -3.42
C LEU A 254 3.39 -19.33 -2.52
N VAL A 255 2.22 -19.07 -3.12
CA VAL A 255 1.00 -18.77 -2.37
C VAL A 255 0.37 -20.04 -1.77
N VAL A 256 0.31 -21.13 -2.53
CA VAL A 256 -0.40 -22.36 -2.11
C VAL A 256 0.20 -23.00 -0.85
N PRO A 257 1.53 -23.18 -0.70
CA PRO A 257 2.08 -23.76 0.53
C PRO A 257 1.73 -22.93 1.77
N TRP A 258 1.72 -21.59 1.64
CA TRP A 258 1.34 -20.72 2.74
C TRP A 258 -0.16 -20.81 3.07
N ALA A 259 -1.02 -20.84 2.06
CA ALA A 259 -2.45 -21.03 2.25
C ALA A 259 -2.78 -22.40 2.88
N VAL A 260 -2.10 -23.47 2.46
CA VAL A 260 -2.20 -24.80 3.09
C VAL A 260 -1.79 -24.75 4.56
N ARG A 261 -0.63 -24.14 4.87
CA ARG A 261 -0.19 -23.95 6.26
C ARG A 261 -1.25 -23.23 7.09
N ASN A 262 -1.79 -22.12 6.57
CA ASN A 262 -2.80 -21.34 7.28
C ASN A 262 -4.09 -22.14 7.49
N SER A 263 -4.50 -22.92 6.49
CA SER A 263 -5.69 -23.77 6.59
C SER A 263 -5.53 -24.88 7.64
N LEU A 264 -4.34 -25.47 7.71
CA LEU A 264 -4.03 -26.48 8.75
C LEU A 264 -4.04 -25.89 10.15
N VAL A 265 -3.49 -24.68 10.32
CA VAL A 265 -3.46 -23.97 11.63
C VAL A 265 -4.87 -23.59 12.08
N LEU A 266 -5.73 -23.13 11.18
CA LEU A 266 -7.10 -22.71 11.51
C LEU A 266 -8.12 -23.87 11.55
N GLY A 267 -7.77 -25.06 11.04
CA GLY A 267 -8.70 -26.18 10.87
C GLY A 267 -9.83 -25.91 9.86
N ARG A 268 -9.65 -24.92 8.96
CA ARG A 268 -10.61 -24.52 7.91
C ARG A 268 -9.88 -23.83 6.76
N PRO A 269 -10.49 -23.76 5.55
CA PRO A 269 -9.87 -23.05 4.43
C PRO A 269 -9.50 -21.60 4.80
N ALA A 270 -8.24 -21.27 4.59
CA ALA A 270 -7.70 -19.94 4.79
C ALA A 270 -6.78 -19.57 3.64
N PHE A 271 -6.59 -18.26 3.45
CA PHE A 271 -5.78 -17.76 2.34
C PHE A 271 -4.43 -17.22 2.86
N ILE A 272 -4.03 -16.03 2.42
CA ILE A 272 -2.72 -15.47 2.76
C ILE A 272 -2.69 -14.95 4.20
N GLU A 273 -3.76 -14.31 4.65
CA GLU A 273 -3.90 -13.72 5.98
C GLU A 273 -5.36 -13.78 6.44
N ASN A 274 -5.58 -13.71 7.74
CA ASN A 274 -6.90 -13.84 8.35
C ASN A 274 -7.34 -12.52 9.00
N SER A 275 -7.15 -11.41 8.30
CA SER A 275 -7.47 -10.06 8.79
C SER A 275 -8.79 -9.51 8.24
N LEU A 276 -9.47 -10.21 7.31
CA LEU A 276 -10.67 -9.72 6.64
C LEU A 276 -11.82 -9.47 7.62
N GLY A 277 -12.12 -10.44 8.51
CA GLY A 277 -13.17 -10.29 9.51
C GLY A 277 -12.92 -9.11 10.44
N TYR A 278 -11.67 -8.94 10.89
CA TYR A 278 -11.24 -7.79 11.68
C TYR A 278 -11.47 -6.46 10.94
N ASN A 279 -11.02 -6.36 9.70
CA ASN A 279 -11.17 -5.14 8.91
C ASN A 279 -12.64 -4.82 8.59
N LEU A 280 -13.48 -5.84 8.33
CA LEU A 280 -14.92 -5.68 8.19
C LEU A 280 -15.54 -5.16 9.49
N PHE A 281 -15.17 -5.73 10.63
CA PHE A 281 -15.66 -5.30 11.94
C PHE A 281 -15.35 -3.82 12.18
N VAL A 282 -14.10 -3.39 12.03
CA VAL A 282 -13.72 -1.99 12.20
C VAL A 282 -14.43 -1.08 11.19
N GLY A 283 -14.47 -1.50 9.92
CA GLY A 283 -15.07 -0.71 8.86
C GLY A 283 -16.57 -0.51 8.98
N TYR A 284 -17.31 -1.49 9.51
CA TYR A 284 -18.78 -1.42 9.65
C TYR A 284 -19.27 -1.11 11.07
N HIS A 285 -18.34 -1.00 12.04
CA HIS A 285 -18.71 -0.71 13.43
C HIS A 285 -19.58 0.55 13.53
N PRO A 286 -20.64 0.55 14.37
CA PRO A 286 -21.57 1.70 14.48
C PRO A 286 -20.88 3.02 14.85
N GLU A 287 -19.82 2.96 15.64
CA GLU A 287 -19.03 4.13 16.06
C GLU A 287 -18.01 4.60 14.99
N GLY A 288 -17.82 3.83 13.92
CA GLY A 288 -16.90 4.16 12.83
C GLY A 288 -17.56 4.95 11.71
N ASP A 289 -16.75 5.62 10.91
CA ASP A 289 -17.18 6.38 9.73
C ASP A 289 -16.74 5.74 8.40
N GLY A 290 -16.21 4.51 8.48
CA GLY A 290 -15.70 3.74 7.32
C GLY A 290 -14.20 3.69 7.22
N GLY A 291 -13.46 4.54 7.94
CA GLY A 291 -12.02 4.48 8.13
C GLY A 291 -11.64 3.66 9.37
N PHE A 292 -10.34 3.59 9.66
CA PHE A 292 -9.84 2.94 10.86
C PHE A 292 -10.10 3.80 12.10
N VAL A 293 -10.64 3.19 13.16
CA VAL A 293 -10.86 3.81 14.47
C VAL A 293 -10.13 2.98 15.51
N ALA A 294 -9.09 3.56 16.13
CA ALA A 294 -8.18 2.83 17.02
C ALA A 294 -8.89 2.14 18.18
N ARG A 295 -9.79 2.85 18.90
CA ARG A 295 -10.55 2.27 20.02
C ARG A 295 -11.43 1.08 19.61
N VAL A 296 -12.00 1.10 18.41
CA VAL A 296 -12.79 -0.01 17.84
C VAL A 296 -11.86 -1.17 17.48
N GLY A 297 -10.70 -0.86 16.89
CA GLY A 297 -9.68 -1.84 16.53
C GLY A 297 -9.11 -2.61 17.73
N LEU A 298 -9.16 -2.05 18.93
CA LEU A 298 -8.72 -2.72 20.17
C LEU A 298 -9.73 -3.75 20.70
N ILE A 299 -11.02 -3.62 20.40
CA ILE A 299 -12.06 -4.53 20.92
C ILE A 299 -11.78 -6.01 20.61
N PRO A 300 -11.40 -6.40 19.38
CA PRO A 300 -11.14 -7.80 19.05
C PRO A 300 -9.80 -8.33 19.58
N THR A 301 -8.93 -7.46 20.13
CA THR A 301 -7.60 -7.91 20.61
C THR A 301 -7.69 -8.78 21.88
N ARG A 302 -8.84 -8.77 22.56
CA ARG A 302 -9.15 -9.69 23.67
C ARG A 302 -9.11 -11.17 23.27
N PHE A 303 -9.25 -11.49 21.96
CA PHE A 303 -9.16 -12.85 21.46
C PHE A 303 -7.72 -13.15 21.01
N MET A 304 -7.02 -14.03 21.70
CA MET A 304 -5.67 -14.48 21.29
C MET A 304 -5.72 -15.51 20.16
N ASP A 305 -6.77 -16.33 20.11
CA ASP A 305 -6.99 -17.28 19.00
C ASP A 305 -7.49 -16.57 17.76
N ASP A 306 -6.72 -16.66 16.66
CA ASP A 306 -7.04 -16.01 15.39
C ASP A 306 -8.33 -16.50 14.78
N GLY A 307 -8.66 -17.80 14.92
CA GLY A 307 -9.87 -18.37 14.41
C GLY A 307 -11.10 -17.91 15.17
N GLN A 308 -11.02 -17.80 16.50
CA GLN A 308 -12.09 -17.26 17.34
C GLN A 308 -12.31 -15.78 17.04
N ARG A 309 -11.23 -14.98 16.98
CA ARG A 309 -11.28 -13.56 16.64
C ARG A 309 -11.96 -13.33 15.30
N ASP A 310 -11.56 -14.04 14.26
CA ASP A 310 -12.11 -13.87 12.92
C ASP A 310 -13.60 -14.27 12.84
N ARG A 311 -13.99 -15.37 13.48
CA ARG A 311 -15.42 -15.76 13.53
C ARG A 311 -16.25 -14.69 14.21
N TRP A 312 -15.82 -14.24 15.39
CA TRP A 312 -16.54 -13.24 16.15
C TRP A 312 -16.62 -11.91 15.37
N THR A 313 -15.51 -11.39 14.85
CA THR A 313 -15.49 -10.12 14.12
C THR A 313 -16.32 -10.17 12.84
N THR A 314 -16.26 -11.30 12.11
CA THR A 314 -17.08 -11.49 10.90
C THR A 314 -18.57 -11.53 11.24
N GLN A 315 -18.98 -12.23 12.31
CA GLN A 315 -20.37 -12.29 12.74
C GLN A 315 -20.89 -10.91 13.15
N GLN A 316 -20.10 -10.16 13.93
CA GLN A 316 -20.48 -8.79 14.32
C GLN A 316 -20.61 -7.87 13.10
N ALA A 317 -19.64 -7.90 12.18
CA ALA A 317 -19.67 -7.08 10.97
C ALA A 317 -20.91 -7.38 10.10
N LEU A 318 -21.24 -8.65 9.91
CA LEU A 318 -22.44 -9.07 9.17
C LEU A 318 -23.72 -8.66 9.91
N GLY A 319 -23.73 -8.66 11.25
CA GLY A 319 -24.79 -8.11 12.07
C GLY A 319 -24.99 -6.62 11.76
N PHE A 320 -23.95 -5.80 11.88
CA PHE A 320 -24.01 -4.35 11.60
C PHE A 320 -24.51 -4.02 10.19
N ILE A 321 -24.10 -4.82 9.18
CA ILE A 321 -24.58 -4.63 7.80
C ILE A 321 -26.06 -4.99 7.67
N ARG A 322 -26.52 -6.04 8.35
CA ARG A 322 -27.92 -6.50 8.30
C ARG A 322 -28.85 -5.54 9.04
N ASP A 323 -28.41 -5.03 10.21
CA ASP A 323 -29.20 -4.18 11.08
C ASP A 323 -29.35 -2.76 10.51
N ASP A 324 -28.36 -2.29 9.74
CA ASP A 324 -28.40 -0.97 9.08
C ASP A 324 -27.79 -1.04 7.66
N PRO A 325 -28.52 -1.59 6.67
CA PRO A 325 -28.05 -1.71 5.29
C PRO A 325 -27.91 -0.36 4.59
N GLU A 326 -28.71 0.63 4.95
CA GLU A 326 -28.62 1.98 4.39
C GLU A 326 -27.29 2.63 4.76
N ARG A 327 -26.91 2.57 6.05
CA ARG A 327 -25.59 3.02 6.49
C ARG A 327 -24.47 2.25 5.78
N ALA A 328 -24.60 0.93 5.65
CA ALA A 328 -23.61 0.11 4.96
C ALA A 328 -23.36 0.60 3.52
N LEU A 329 -24.39 0.99 2.78
CA LEU A 329 -24.29 1.58 1.46
C LEU A 329 -23.68 2.99 1.48
N THR A 330 -24.04 3.82 2.46
CA THR A 330 -23.48 5.19 2.59
C THR A 330 -22.00 5.20 2.96
N LEU A 331 -21.47 4.10 3.54
CA LEU A 331 -20.04 3.97 3.82
C LEU A 331 -19.20 3.77 2.54
N LEU A 332 -19.77 3.26 1.44
CA LEU A 332 -19.00 3.02 0.21
C LEU A 332 -18.43 4.33 -0.39
N PRO A 333 -19.23 5.38 -0.66
CA PRO A 333 -18.68 6.64 -1.15
C PRO A 333 -17.74 7.32 -0.14
N ARG A 334 -17.98 7.17 1.17
CA ARG A 334 -17.07 7.70 2.20
C ARG A 334 -15.71 7.02 2.15
N ARG A 335 -15.66 5.69 2.00
CA ARG A 335 -14.43 4.92 1.86
C ARG A 335 -13.70 5.22 0.56
N LEU A 336 -14.44 5.46 -0.53
CA LEU A 336 -13.82 5.95 -1.76
C LEU A 336 -13.16 7.31 -1.51
N ALA A 337 -13.83 8.22 -0.81
CA ALA A 337 -13.24 9.52 -0.46
C ALA A 337 -11.99 9.38 0.42
N TYR A 338 -11.97 8.47 1.40
CA TYR A 338 -10.76 8.17 2.17
C TYR A 338 -9.65 7.58 1.29
N LEU A 339 -9.96 6.60 0.43
CA LEU A 339 -8.97 5.94 -0.42
C LEU A 339 -8.24 6.92 -1.32
N VAL A 340 -8.94 7.92 -1.86
CA VAL A 340 -8.36 8.95 -2.73
C VAL A 340 -8.10 10.27 -2.00
N GLY A 341 -8.33 10.31 -0.70
CA GLY A 341 -8.20 11.49 0.17
C GLY A 341 -6.78 12.00 0.28
N PHE A 342 -6.66 13.10 0.97
CA PHE A 342 -5.36 13.66 1.33
C PHE A 342 -4.74 12.86 2.47
N GLU A 343 -3.40 12.83 2.55
CA GLU A 343 -2.67 12.21 3.65
C GLU A 343 -2.76 13.02 4.96
N THR A 344 -3.88 13.70 5.20
CA THR A 344 -4.13 14.53 6.39
C THR A 344 -4.11 13.67 7.66
N ARG A 345 -4.64 12.46 7.59
CA ARG A 345 -4.66 11.53 8.74
C ARG A 345 -3.25 11.10 9.13
N GLU A 346 -2.40 10.80 8.16
CA GLU A 346 -1.00 10.46 8.38
C GLU A 346 -0.23 11.62 9.01
N MET A 347 -0.48 12.85 8.55
CA MET A 347 0.11 14.03 9.15
C MET A 347 -0.37 14.20 10.60
N ILE A 348 -1.66 14.04 10.87
CA ILE A 348 -2.23 14.10 12.22
C ILE A 348 -1.56 13.06 13.13
N PHE A 349 -1.41 11.81 12.65
CA PHE A 349 -0.77 10.74 13.39
C PHE A 349 0.69 11.06 13.74
N PHE A 350 1.49 11.49 12.79
CA PHE A 350 2.89 11.83 13.02
C PHE A 350 3.04 13.05 13.95
N TYR A 351 2.14 14.01 13.84
CA TYR A 351 2.22 15.24 14.59
C TYR A 351 1.66 15.14 16.01
N SER A 352 0.53 14.49 16.20
CA SER A 352 -0.06 14.26 17.52
C SER A 352 0.79 13.35 18.41
N GLY A 353 1.66 12.54 17.79
CA GLY A 353 2.69 11.77 18.49
C GLY A 353 3.88 12.60 18.97
N ASN A 354 3.88 13.92 18.74
CA ASN A 354 5.00 14.84 19.06
C ASN A 354 6.35 14.40 18.48
N LEU A 355 6.33 13.72 17.33
CA LEU A 355 7.52 13.18 16.68
C LEU A 355 8.53 14.26 16.29
N PHE A 356 8.04 15.43 15.87
CA PHE A 356 8.84 16.55 15.39
C PHE A 356 9.02 17.67 16.41
N GLY A 357 8.45 17.51 17.61
CA GLY A 357 8.41 18.58 18.60
C GLY A 357 7.50 19.76 18.19
N PRO A 358 7.48 20.85 18.97
CA PRO A 358 6.65 22.01 18.68
C PRO A 358 7.15 22.75 17.42
N ILE A 359 6.28 22.91 16.43
CA ILE A 359 6.50 23.73 15.24
C ILE A 359 5.45 24.84 15.16
N SER A 360 5.81 25.99 14.56
CA SER A 360 4.84 27.05 14.35
C SER A 360 3.72 26.64 13.40
N SER A 361 2.51 27.17 13.59
CA SER A 361 1.36 26.88 12.73
C SER A 361 1.61 27.22 11.26
N GLY A 362 2.40 28.28 10.98
CA GLY A 362 2.79 28.61 9.61
C GLY A 362 3.67 27.55 8.97
N LEU A 363 4.65 27.01 9.71
CA LEU A 363 5.51 25.92 9.21
C LEU A 363 4.72 24.64 9.04
N LEU A 364 3.79 24.36 9.95
CA LEU A 364 2.90 23.20 9.85
C LEU A 364 1.98 23.29 8.62
N GLY A 365 1.42 24.50 8.35
CA GLY A 365 0.63 24.73 7.14
C GLY A 365 1.45 24.54 5.86
N ALA A 366 2.70 25.02 5.82
CA ALA A 366 3.60 24.80 4.70
C ALA A 366 3.93 23.29 4.53
N ALA A 367 4.20 22.56 5.61
CA ALA A 367 4.44 21.12 5.59
C ALA A 367 3.21 20.36 5.06
N TYR A 368 2.01 20.77 5.47
CA TYR A 368 0.77 20.19 4.97
C TYR A 368 0.60 20.39 3.45
N LEU A 369 0.85 21.59 2.95
CA LEU A 369 0.80 21.84 1.51
C LEU A 369 1.84 21.02 0.75
N ILE A 370 3.08 20.92 1.26
CA ILE A 370 4.11 20.06 0.66
C ILE A 370 3.68 18.61 0.63
N LEU A 371 2.97 18.14 1.65
CA LEU A 371 2.45 16.77 1.72
C LEU A 371 1.35 16.51 0.67
N VAL A 372 0.40 17.43 0.54
CA VAL A 372 -0.81 17.25 -0.28
C VAL A 372 -0.58 17.53 -1.77
N LEU A 373 0.20 18.54 -2.11
CA LEU A 373 0.36 18.99 -3.50
C LEU A 373 0.86 17.90 -4.47
N PRO A 374 1.83 17.02 -4.13
CA PRO A 374 2.27 15.96 -5.02
C PRO A 374 1.15 14.97 -5.35
N TRP A 375 0.30 14.62 -4.37
CA TRP A 375 -0.86 13.77 -4.62
C TRP A 375 -1.87 14.45 -5.55
N VAL A 376 -2.19 15.71 -5.31
CA VAL A 376 -3.08 16.49 -6.18
C VAL A 376 -2.55 16.52 -7.61
N ALA A 377 -1.25 16.79 -7.78
CA ALA A 377 -0.63 16.82 -9.11
C ALA A 377 -0.74 15.45 -9.81
N VAL A 378 -0.49 14.36 -9.10
CA VAL A 378 -0.62 13.01 -9.66
C VAL A 378 -2.08 12.66 -9.95
N ALA A 379 -2.98 12.89 -8.99
CA ALA A 379 -4.38 12.47 -9.09
C ALA A 379 -5.18 13.26 -10.14
N VAL A 380 -4.87 14.55 -10.34
CA VAL A 380 -5.48 15.38 -11.40
C VAL A 380 -4.88 15.03 -12.78
N GLY A 381 -3.57 14.85 -12.85
CA GLY A 381 -2.89 14.62 -14.12
C GLY A 381 -3.08 13.21 -14.69
N ALA A 382 -3.12 12.19 -13.82
CA ALA A 382 -3.16 10.81 -14.26
C ALA A 382 -4.40 10.40 -15.06
N PRO A 383 -5.64 10.80 -14.72
CA PRO A 383 -6.81 10.48 -15.54
C PRO A 383 -6.69 10.98 -16.98
N PHE A 384 -6.22 12.20 -17.19
CA PHE A 384 -6.01 12.75 -18.54
C PHE A 384 -4.85 12.05 -19.26
N GLY A 385 -3.74 11.78 -18.56
CA GLY A 385 -2.61 11.04 -19.11
C GLY A 385 -2.98 9.61 -19.51
N LEU A 386 -3.77 8.90 -18.71
CA LEU A 386 -4.33 7.59 -19.02
C LEU A 386 -5.29 7.64 -20.21
N ALA A 387 -6.17 8.65 -20.25
CA ALA A 387 -7.14 8.81 -21.32
C ALA A 387 -6.48 9.14 -22.67
N ALA A 388 -5.33 9.81 -22.65
CA ALA A 388 -4.52 10.17 -23.80
C ALA A 388 -3.52 9.06 -24.22
N ALA A 389 -3.29 8.05 -23.39
CA ALA A 389 -2.27 7.03 -23.63
C ALA A 389 -2.59 6.15 -24.84
N GLU A 390 -1.64 6.04 -25.77
CA GLU A 390 -1.75 5.21 -26.98
C GLU A 390 -1.55 3.71 -26.68
N ASP A 391 -0.70 3.37 -25.68
CA ASP A 391 -0.45 2.00 -25.26
C ASP A 391 -1.63 1.44 -24.43
N ARG A 392 -2.65 0.94 -25.12
CA ARG A 392 -3.82 0.34 -24.48
C ARG A 392 -3.46 -0.77 -23.48
N PRO A 393 -2.55 -1.74 -23.81
CA PRO A 393 -2.20 -2.78 -22.84
C PRO A 393 -1.61 -2.28 -21.53
N GLY A 394 -0.70 -1.32 -21.57
CA GLY A 394 -0.11 -0.73 -20.36
C GLY A 394 -1.13 0.06 -19.55
N ARG A 395 -1.95 0.84 -20.25
CA ARG A 395 -3.09 1.56 -19.66
C ARG A 395 -4.06 0.60 -18.98
N ASP A 396 -4.49 -0.45 -19.69
CA ASP A 396 -5.46 -1.41 -19.16
C ASP A 396 -4.91 -2.11 -17.92
N LEU A 397 -3.62 -2.49 -17.89
CA LEU A 397 -2.98 -3.05 -16.69
C LEU A 397 -3.02 -2.08 -15.50
N THR A 398 -2.72 -0.81 -15.74
CA THR A 398 -2.79 0.23 -14.70
C THR A 398 -4.22 0.41 -14.19
N LEU A 399 -5.21 0.45 -15.10
CA LEU A 399 -6.62 0.55 -14.72
C LEU A 399 -7.09 -0.69 -13.92
N TRP A 400 -6.62 -1.90 -14.27
CA TRP A 400 -6.92 -3.10 -13.48
C TRP A 400 -6.30 -3.05 -12.09
N LEU A 401 -5.11 -2.49 -11.93
CA LEU A 401 -4.49 -2.30 -10.62
C LEU A 401 -5.30 -1.30 -9.77
N VAL A 402 -5.73 -0.18 -10.37
CA VAL A 402 -6.63 0.80 -9.71
C VAL A 402 -7.95 0.14 -9.34
N ALA A 403 -8.58 -0.59 -10.27
CA ALA A 403 -9.85 -1.27 -10.01
C ALA A 403 -9.72 -2.32 -8.90
N ALA A 404 -8.66 -3.13 -8.90
CA ALA A 404 -8.40 -4.10 -7.84
C ALA A 404 -8.24 -3.43 -6.46
N THR A 405 -7.55 -2.29 -6.41
CA THR A 405 -7.40 -1.49 -5.18
C THR A 405 -8.77 -0.99 -4.68
N VAL A 406 -9.57 -0.39 -5.54
CA VAL A 406 -10.92 0.10 -5.19
C VAL A 406 -11.82 -1.05 -4.74
N LEU A 407 -11.87 -2.16 -5.51
CA LEU A 407 -12.73 -3.32 -5.24
C LEU A 407 -12.41 -4.02 -3.92
N VAL A 408 -11.18 -3.95 -3.46
CA VAL A 408 -10.79 -4.59 -2.19
C VAL A 408 -11.01 -3.65 -1.01
N TYR A 409 -10.61 -2.40 -1.11
CA TYR A 409 -10.64 -1.50 0.04
C TYR A 409 -12.00 -0.85 0.27
N VAL A 410 -12.69 -0.38 -0.76
CA VAL A 410 -13.96 0.34 -0.61
C VAL A 410 -15.06 -0.49 0.06
N PRO A 411 -15.25 -1.78 -0.25
CA PRO A 411 -16.24 -2.60 0.46
C PRO A 411 -15.89 -2.94 1.90
N VAL A 412 -14.62 -2.83 2.30
CA VAL A 412 -14.14 -3.33 3.60
C VAL A 412 -13.77 -2.19 4.54
N LEU A 413 -12.68 -1.51 4.26
CA LEU A 413 -12.09 -0.43 5.06
C LEU A 413 -11.13 0.35 4.16
N ALA A 414 -11.17 1.68 4.21
CA ALA A 414 -10.28 2.50 3.40
C ALA A 414 -9.54 3.55 4.24
N GLU A 415 -8.27 3.75 3.87
CA GLU A 415 -7.37 4.75 4.44
C GLU A 415 -6.61 5.44 3.30
N PRO A 416 -6.19 6.71 3.45
CA PRO A 416 -5.45 7.42 2.39
C PRO A 416 -4.18 6.67 1.96
N ARG A 417 -3.44 6.10 2.91
CA ARG A 417 -2.22 5.31 2.63
C ARG A 417 -2.41 4.14 1.65
N PHE A 418 -3.65 3.69 1.42
CA PHE A 418 -3.91 2.54 0.55
C PHE A 418 -3.82 2.89 -0.94
N HIS A 419 -3.78 4.17 -1.32
CA HIS A 419 -3.50 4.58 -2.70
C HIS A 419 -2.00 4.66 -3.03
N LEU A 420 -1.11 4.66 -2.04
CA LEU A 420 0.34 4.81 -2.24
C LEU A 420 0.93 3.82 -3.27
N PRO A 421 0.50 2.54 -3.33
CA PRO A 421 0.97 1.62 -4.36
C PRO A 421 0.65 2.06 -5.80
N LEU A 422 -0.35 2.91 -5.98
CA LEU A 422 -0.74 3.43 -7.29
C LEU A 422 0.15 4.60 -7.75
N VAL A 423 0.77 5.33 -6.81
CA VAL A 423 1.54 6.54 -7.12
C VAL A 423 2.63 6.31 -8.16
N PRO A 424 3.50 5.26 -8.07
CA PRO A 424 4.53 5.01 -9.08
C PRO A 424 3.98 4.68 -10.48
N PHE A 425 2.73 4.21 -10.56
CA PHE A 425 2.05 3.91 -11.83
C PHE A 425 1.38 5.15 -12.41
N LEU A 426 0.76 5.96 -11.57
CA LEU A 426 0.00 7.13 -11.98
C LEU A 426 0.90 8.34 -12.27
N ALA A 427 2.01 8.49 -11.56
CA ALA A 427 2.93 9.62 -11.72
C ALA A 427 3.48 9.79 -13.13
N PRO A 428 3.89 8.74 -13.89
CA PRO A 428 4.32 8.88 -15.28
C PRO A 428 3.20 9.37 -16.21
N TYR A 429 1.96 8.93 -16.02
CA TYR A 429 0.81 9.42 -16.79
C TYR A 429 0.50 10.88 -16.47
N ALA A 430 0.51 11.24 -15.20
CA ALA A 430 0.37 12.63 -14.77
C ALA A 430 1.47 13.52 -15.39
N ALA A 431 2.72 13.06 -15.35
CA ALA A 431 3.85 13.76 -15.93
C ALA A 431 3.68 13.98 -17.45
N SER A 432 3.10 13.02 -18.17
CA SER A 432 2.85 13.20 -19.63
C SER A 432 1.89 14.35 -19.92
N LEU A 433 0.90 14.58 -19.06
CA LEU A 433 0.01 15.73 -19.13
C LEU A 433 0.73 17.04 -18.77
N TRP A 434 1.44 17.06 -17.64
CA TRP A 434 2.10 18.28 -17.16
C TRP A 434 3.21 18.76 -18.09
N LEU A 435 3.80 17.88 -18.88
CA LEU A 435 4.72 18.26 -19.96
C LEU A 435 4.02 18.89 -21.18
N ASN A 436 2.71 18.66 -21.33
CA ASN A 436 1.87 19.26 -22.36
C ASN A 436 0.51 19.69 -21.79
N PRO A 437 0.48 20.73 -20.93
CA PRO A 437 -0.74 21.14 -20.23
C PRO A 437 -1.85 21.65 -21.15
N ALA A 438 -1.53 21.97 -22.42
CA ALA A 438 -2.53 22.29 -23.42
C ALA A 438 -3.52 21.14 -23.67
N GLY A 439 -3.13 19.89 -23.34
CA GLY A 439 -4.02 18.72 -23.36
C GLY A 439 -5.17 18.78 -22.36
N LEU A 440 -5.16 19.71 -21.39
CA LEU A 440 -6.32 19.97 -20.52
C LEU A 440 -7.47 20.67 -21.27
N LEU A 441 -7.18 21.32 -22.38
CA LEU A 441 -8.21 21.97 -23.19
C LEU A 441 -8.90 20.93 -24.10
N PRO A 442 -10.25 20.86 -24.14
CA PRO A 442 -10.97 19.89 -24.96
C PRO A 442 -10.57 19.91 -26.43
N SER A 443 -10.25 21.12 -26.95
CA SER A 443 -9.85 21.33 -28.36
C SER A 443 -8.43 20.82 -28.69
N ARG A 444 -7.59 20.62 -27.69
CA ARG A 444 -6.18 20.19 -27.82
C ARG A 444 -5.90 18.82 -27.20
N PHE A 445 -6.93 18.19 -26.65
CA PHE A 445 -6.78 16.86 -26.04
C PHE A 445 -6.50 15.80 -27.13
N PRO A 446 -5.43 15.00 -26.99
CA PRO A 446 -5.03 14.06 -28.05
C PRO A 446 -5.92 12.82 -28.15
N GLY A 447 -6.77 12.55 -27.16
CA GLY A 447 -7.70 11.43 -27.13
C GLY A 447 -9.10 11.76 -27.65
N SER A 448 -10.00 10.78 -27.57
CA SER A 448 -11.40 10.99 -27.97
C SER A 448 -12.16 11.89 -26.98
N ARG A 449 -13.25 12.53 -27.44
CA ARG A 449 -14.14 13.31 -26.56
C ARG A 449 -14.69 12.49 -25.39
N ARG A 450 -14.95 11.19 -25.60
CA ARG A 450 -15.38 10.26 -24.53
C ARG A 450 -14.27 10.08 -23.49
N ALA A 451 -13.04 9.86 -23.95
CA ALA A 451 -11.90 9.70 -23.05
C ALA A 451 -11.64 10.96 -22.21
N TYR A 452 -11.76 12.14 -22.85
CA TYR A 452 -11.71 13.43 -22.14
C TYR A 452 -12.81 13.56 -21.09
N ALA A 453 -14.06 13.26 -21.46
CA ALA A 453 -15.20 13.34 -20.53
C ALA A 453 -15.05 12.40 -19.33
N LEU A 454 -14.53 11.17 -19.54
CA LEU A 454 -14.25 10.23 -18.46
C LEU A 454 -13.12 10.73 -17.55
N ALA A 455 -12.05 11.31 -18.11
CA ALA A 455 -10.97 11.90 -17.31
C ALA A 455 -11.47 13.08 -16.47
N LEU A 456 -12.29 13.95 -17.07
CA LEU A 456 -12.90 15.07 -16.35
C LEU A 456 -13.84 14.59 -15.24
N ALA A 457 -14.69 13.59 -15.54
CA ALA A 457 -15.58 12.99 -14.52
C ALA A 457 -14.79 12.40 -13.35
N ALA A 458 -13.67 11.70 -13.63
CA ALA A 458 -12.79 11.18 -12.60
C ALA A 458 -12.22 12.31 -11.72
N VAL A 459 -11.74 13.40 -12.33
CA VAL A 459 -11.21 14.56 -11.57
C VAL A 459 -12.32 15.25 -10.76
N LEU A 460 -13.51 15.42 -11.31
CA LEU A 460 -14.65 15.98 -10.57
C LEU A 460 -15.02 15.07 -9.37
N THR A 461 -15.01 13.75 -9.54
CA THR A 461 -15.21 12.80 -8.44
C THR A 461 -14.14 12.98 -7.36
N LEU A 462 -12.85 13.11 -7.75
CA LEU A 462 -11.77 13.39 -6.79
C LEU A 462 -12.01 14.69 -6.02
N VAL A 463 -12.41 15.77 -6.70
CA VAL A 463 -12.71 17.07 -6.06
C VAL A 463 -13.83 16.94 -5.03
N VAL A 464 -14.90 16.21 -5.37
CA VAL A 464 -16.00 15.93 -4.42
C VAL A 464 -15.48 15.12 -3.22
N CYS A 465 -14.71 14.06 -3.46
CA CYS A 465 -14.11 13.24 -2.41
C CYS A 465 -13.19 14.06 -1.50
N TRP A 466 -12.32 14.90 -2.07
CA TRP A 466 -11.41 15.77 -1.31
C TRP A 466 -12.14 16.83 -0.52
N SER A 467 -13.18 17.45 -1.07
CA SER A 467 -13.99 18.44 -0.36
C SER A 467 -14.67 17.80 0.86
N TRP A 468 -15.18 16.59 0.69
CA TRP A 468 -15.78 15.85 1.78
C TRP A 468 -14.75 15.43 2.85
N ASP A 469 -13.61 14.82 2.45
CA ASP A 469 -12.55 14.42 3.37
C ASP A 469 -11.97 15.61 4.13
N PHE A 470 -11.67 16.71 3.43
CA PHE A 470 -11.19 17.95 4.07
C PHE A 470 -12.18 18.50 5.09
N SER A 471 -13.48 18.52 4.76
CA SER A 471 -14.50 19.00 5.69
C SER A 471 -14.56 18.20 7.00
N ARG A 472 -14.26 16.90 6.93
CA ARG A 472 -14.19 15.99 8.08
C ARG A 472 -12.91 16.13 8.90
N GLN A 473 -11.80 16.42 8.24
CA GLN A 473 -10.48 16.54 8.88
C GLN A 473 -10.19 17.98 9.36
N ALA A 474 -10.87 18.98 8.82
CA ALA A 474 -10.64 20.39 9.14
C ALA A 474 -10.69 20.73 10.64
N PRO A 475 -11.64 20.20 11.44
CA PRO A 475 -11.66 20.46 12.89
C PRO A 475 -10.40 19.92 13.60
N ARG A 476 -9.94 18.73 13.21
CA ARG A 476 -8.72 18.12 13.77
C ARG A 476 -7.48 18.90 13.34
N LEU A 477 -7.43 19.28 12.07
CA LEU A 477 -6.34 20.09 11.53
C LEU A 477 -6.25 21.46 12.23
N SER A 478 -7.40 22.12 12.44
CA SER A 478 -7.46 23.40 13.15
C SER A 478 -7.02 23.28 14.62
N SER A 479 -7.36 22.20 15.32
CA SER A 479 -6.90 21.97 16.69
C SER A 479 -5.39 21.73 16.78
N ILE A 480 -4.80 21.03 15.82
CA ILE A 480 -3.34 20.86 15.75
C ILE A 480 -2.63 22.17 15.43
N MET A 481 -3.21 23.02 14.58
CA MET A 481 -2.66 24.32 14.22
C MET A 481 -2.84 25.38 15.31
N ALA A 482 -3.66 25.13 16.33
CA ALA A 482 -3.84 26.02 17.46
C ALA A 482 -2.56 26.08 18.33
N PRO A 483 -2.36 27.16 19.12
CA PRO A 483 -1.26 27.23 20.08
C PRO A 483 -1.26 26.01 21.01
N GLY A 484 -0.14 25.27 21.06
CA GLY A 484 -0.03 24.03 21.86
C GLY A 484 -0.71 22.80 21.24
N GLY A 485 -1.27 22.90 20.04
CA GLY A 485 -2.00 21.80 19.39
C GLY A 485 -1.15 20.55 19.10
N ASN A 486 0.16 20.71 18.96
CA ASN A 486 1.11 19.62 18.76
C ASN A 486 1.29 18.70 20.00
N THR A 487 0.78 19.11 21.15
CA THR A 487 0.78 18.31 22.38
C THR A 487 -0.55 17.58 22.60
N LEU A 488 -1.56 17.86 21.77
CA LEU A 488 -2.86 17.20 21.84
C LEU A 488 -2.73 15.76 21.34
N ARG A 489 -3.14 14.79 22.18
CA ARG A 489 -3.39 13.42 21.73
C ARG A 489 -4.77 13.41 21.06
N LEU A 490 -4.78 13.32 19.74
CA LEU A 490 -6.02 13.14 18.99
C LEU A 490 -6.26 11.64 18.79
N ASP A 491 -7.50 11.20 18.99
CA ASP A 491 -7.91 9.85 18.61
C ASP A 491 -7.77 9.70 17.09
N TYR A 492 -6.92 8.75 16.70
CA TYR A 492 -6.66 8.41 15.30
C TYR A 492 -7.65 7.39 14.79
#